data_230ee9f477563d9c78f687ee9acd408b
#
_entry.id   230ee9f477563d9c78f687ee9acd408b
#
_cell.length_a   1.000
_cell.length_b   1.000
_cell.length_c   1.000
_cell.angle_alpha   90.00
_cell.angle_beta   90.00
_cell.angle_gamma   90.00
#
_symmetry.space_group_name_H-M   'P 1'
#
loop_
_entity.id
_entity.type
_entity.pdbx_description
1 polymer ?
#
loop_
_entity_poly.entity_id
_entity_poly.type
_entity_poly.pdbx_seq_one_letter_code
_entity_poly.pdbx_strand_id
1 'polypeptide(L)'
;FLSEFLYRAIREEAENRPLFAYLQHSIIWLDECGDGFANFHLVFLMRLSRFLGLYPNLEDYHTGDYFDLLNACFTSIRPQLHSSYINPEEAARLRQLMRMNYETMHLFGMSRAERTRCLTIMNDYYRLHLPDFPALKSLEVLKELFD
;
A
#
# COMPACT_ATOMS: atom_id res chain seq x y z
N PHE A 1 1.86 -14.07 2.08
CA PHE A 1 1.24 -12.82 1.61
C PHE A 1 1.88 -12.32 0.33
N LEU A 2 3.20 -12.11 0.33
CA LEU A 2 3.88 -11.58 -0.86
C LEU A 2 3.73 -12.49 -2.07
N SER A 3 3.91 -13.81 -1.92
CA SER A 3 3.76 -14.75 -3.03
C SER A 3 2.38 -14.69 -3.65
N GLU A 4 1.33 -14.67 -2.82
CA GLU A 4 -0.04 -14.57 -3.31
C GLU A 4 -0.28 -13.23 -4.01
N PHE A 5 0.19 -12.14 -3.39
CA PHE A 5 0.05 -10.80 -3.96
C PHE A 5 0.76 -10.69 -5.30
N LEU A 6 2.02 -11.14 -5.38
CA LEU A 6 2.81 -11.11 -6.60
C LEU A 6 2.15 -11.89 -7.72
N TYR A 7 1.68 -13.10 -7.42
CA TYR A 7 1.00 -13.92 -8.42
C TYR A 7 -0.21 -13.20 -9.01
N ARG A 8 -1.00 -12.52 -8.19
CA ARG A 8 -2.21 -11.84 -8.65
C ARG A 8 -1.94 -10.51 -9.32
N ALA A 9 -0.96 -9.75 -8.82
CA ALA A 9 -0.68 -8.40 -9.32
C ALA A 9 0.13 -8.42 -10.62
N ILE A 10 1.06 -9.37 -10.80
CA ILE A 10 1.96 -9.39 -11.95
C ILE A 10 1.57 -10.40 -13.03
N ARG A 11 0.50 -11.16 -12.82
CA ARG A 11 0.07 -12.19 -13.77
C ARG A 11 -0.06 -11.66 -15.21
N GLU A 12 -0.46 -10.40 -15.35
CA GLU A 12 -0.70 -9.76 -16.64
C GLU A 12 0.42 -8.82 -17.09
N GLU A 13 1.47 -8.69 -16.26
CA GLU A 13 2.60 -7.77 -16.50
C GLU A 13 3.90 -8.54 -16.77
N ALA A 14 3.80 -9.65 -17.49
CA ALA A 14 4.88 -10.64 -17.63
C ALA A 14 6.19 -10.10 -18.23
N GLU A 15 6.18 -8.97 -18.96
CA GLU A 15 7.37 -8.44 -19.62
C GLU A 15 7.85 -7.09 -19.03
N ASN A 16 7.40 -6.73 -17.86
CA ASN A 16 7.78 -5.47 -17.22
C ASN A 16 9.11 -5.62 -16.48
N ARG A 17 10.21 -5.24 -17.14
CA ARG A 17 11.56 -5.33 -16.55
C ARG A 17 11.75 -4.45 -15.31
N PRO A 18 11.30 -3.19 -15.26
CA PRO A 18 11.40 -2.39 -14.03
C PRO A 18 10.67 -3.03 -12.87
N LEU A 19 9.52 -3.63 -13.10
CA LEU A 19 8.77 -4.35 -12.07
C LEU A 19 9.57 -5.53 -11.53
N PHE A 20 10.14 -6.36 -12.40
CA PHE A 20 10.94 -7.50 -11.95
C PHE A 20 12.17 -7.08 -11.18
N ALA A 21 12.86 -6.02 -11.60
CA ALA A 21 14.01 -5.48 -10.88
C ALA A 21 13.60 -5.00 -9.47
N TYR A 22 12.47 -4.33 -9.37
CA TYR A 22 11.93 -3.90 -8.08
C TYR A 22 11.60 -5.09 -7.17
N LEU A 23 10.95 -6.12 -7.69
CA LEU A 23 10.60 -7.31 -6.93
C LEU A 23 11.84 -8.02 -6.41
N GLN A 24 12.85 -8.19 -7.26
CA GLN A 24 14.11 -8.81 -6.88
C GLN A 24 14.82 -8.03 -5.78
N HIS A 25 14.92 -6.72 -5.94
CA HIS A 25 15.51 -5.83 -4.95
C HIS A 25 14.80 -5.94 -3.61
N SER A 26 13.47 -5.94 -3.63
CA SER A 26 12.65 -6.01 -2.41
C SER A 26 12.83 -7.32 -1.67
N ILE A 27 12.87 -8.44 -2.39
CA ILE A 27 13.08 -9.75 -1.79
C ILE A 27 14.47 -9.85 -1.17
N ILE A 28 15.49 -9.39 -1.88
CA ILE A 28 16.89 -9.39 -1.37
C ILE A 28 16.96 -8.51 -0.12
N TRP A 29 16.34 -7.34 -0.15
CA TRP A 29 16.37 -6.44 1.00
C TRP A 29 15.75 -7.08 2.23
N LEU A 30 14.59 -7.75 2.08
CA LEU A 30 13.91 -8.42 3.18
C LEU A 30 14.75 -9.57 3.74
N ASP A 31 15.41 -10.33 2.86
CA ASP A 31 16.27 -11.46 3.22
C ASP A 31 17.48 -11.01 4.05
N GLU A 32 18.05 -9.86 3.72
CA GLU A 32 19.23 -9.31 4.39
C GLU A 32 18.89 -8.48 5.63
N CYS A 33 17.62 -8.13 5.82
CA CYS A 33 17.17 -7.30 6.93
C CYS A 33 17.11 -8.13 8.21
N GLY A 34 17.91 -7.78 9.20
CA GLY A 34 17.92 -8.47 10.50
C GLY A 34 16.72 -8.12 11.37
N ASP A 35 16.34 -6.84 11.40
CA ASP A 35 15.23 -6.33 12.19
C ASP A 35 14.66 -5.07 11.54
N GLY A 36 13.67 -4.43 12.19
CA GLY A 36 13.09 -3.18 11.68
C GLY A 36 12.23 -3.35 10.44
N PHE A 37 11.71 -4.56 10.18
CA PHE A 37 10.93 -4.86 8.98
C PHE A 37 9.41 -4.82 9.18
N ALA A 38 8.93 -4.32 10.31
CA ALA A 38 7.50 -4.33 10.64
C ALA A 38 6.64 -3.59 9.59
N ASN A 39 7.18 -2.56 8.97
CA ASN A 39 6.47 -1.76 7.96
C ASN A 39 6.79 -2.20 6.52
N PHE A 40 7.55 -3.27 6.33
CA PHE A 40 8.02 -3.70 5.01
C PHE A 40 6.88 -3.87 4.01
N HIS A 41 5.82 -4.57 4.39
CA HIS A 41 4.70 -4.85 3.48
C HIS A 41 4.00 -3.57 3.03
N LEU A 42 3.89 -2.58 3.91
CA LEU A 42 3.27 -1.30 3.59
C LEU A 42 4.10 -0.53 2.56
N VAL A 43 5.40 -0.44 2.79
CA VAL A 43 6.33 0.22 1.87
C VAL A 43 6.34 -0.52 0.52
N PHE A 44 6.39 -1.84 0.58
CA PHE A 44 6.37 -2.68 -0.62
C PHE A 44 5.14 -2.41 -1.50
N LEU A 45 3.96 -2.43 -0.89
CA LEU A 45 2.70 -2.21 -1.61
C LEU A 45 2.62 -0.79 -2.17
N MET A 46 3.02 0.21 -1.39
CA MET A 46 2.96 1.60 -1.84
C MET A 46 3.86 1.83 -3.07
N ARG A 47 5.07 1.31 -3.04
CA ARG A 47 6.00 1.48 -4.14
C ARG A 47 5.66 0.61 -5.35
N LEU A 48 5.13 -0.59 -5.11
CA LEU A 48 4.69 -1.48 -6.18
C LEU A 48 3.63 -0.81 -7.06
N SER A 49 2.76 0.01 -6.47
CA SER A 49 1.72 0.71 -7.23
C SER A 49 2.28 1.58 -8.35
N ARG A 50 3.49 2.11 -8.21
CA ARG A 50 4.16 2.88 -9.27
C ARG A 50 4.44 2.03 -10.50
N PHE A 51 4.90 0.81 -10.27
CA PHE A 51 5.26 -0.10 -11.36
C PHE A 51 4.04 -0.69 -12.05
N LEU A 52 2.90 -0.71 -11.36
CA LEU A 52 1.64 -1.19 -11.91
C LEU A 52 0.80 -0.07 -12.54
N GLY A 53 1.29 1.17 -12.53
CA GLY A 53 0.56 2.31 -13.05
C GLY A 53 -0.61 2.78 -12.19
N LEU A 54 -0.60 2.43 -10.91
CA LEU A 54 -1.69 2.71 -9.98
C LEU A 54 -1.32 3.72 -8.90
N TYR A 55 -0.13 4.33 -8.99
CA TYR A 55 0.35 5.19 -7.92
C TYR A 55 -0.62 6.34 -7.66
N PRO A 56 -1.09 6.52 -6.41
CA PRO A 56 -2.06 7.57 -6.10
C PRO A 56 -1.48 8.96 -6.35
N ASN A 57 -2.33 9.90 -6.73
CA ASN A 57 -1.95 11.31 -6.78
C ASN A 57 -1.95 11.86 -5.36
N LEU A 58 -0.76 12.00 -4.81
CA LEU A 58 -0.57 12.46 -3.44
C LEU A 58 -0.03 13.89 -3.38
N GLU A 59 -0.02 14.57 -4.52
CA GLU A 59 0.26 16.00 -4.57
C GLU A 59 -0.97 16.77 -4.07
N ASP A 60 -0.77 18.05 -3.80
CA ASP A 60 -1.83 18.96 -3.35
C ASP A 60 -2.52 18.56 -2.03
N TYR A 61 -1.81 17.83 -1.17
CA TYR A 61 -2.33 17.50 0.14
C TYR A 61 -2.39 18.74 1.04
N HIS A 62 -3.54 18.91 1.70
CA HIS A 62 -3.73 19.92 2.74
C HIS A 62 -4.21 19.25 4.02
N THR A 63 -3.78 19.76 5.16
CA THR A 63 -4.21 19.23 6.45
C THR A 63 -5.74 19.21 6.54
N GLY A 64 -6.28 18.07 6.95
CA GLY A 64 -7.73 17.88 7.03
C GLY A 64 -8.37 17.31 5.78
N ASP A 65 -7.59 17.02 4.74
CA ASP A 65 -8.12 16.40 3.52
C ASP A 65 -8.50 14.95 3.74
N TYR A 66 -9.58 14.54 3.08
CA TYR A 66 -9.91 13.14 2.84
C TYR A 66 -9.06 12.60 1.69
N PHE A 67 -8.94 11.29 1.58
CA PHE A 67 -8.37 10.67 0.39
C PHE A 67 -9.45 9.83 -0.30
N ASP A 68 -9.71 10.17 -1.55
CA ASP A 68 -10.66 9.47 -2.40
C ASP A 68 -9.98 8.27 -3.05
N LEU A 69 -10.31 7.06 -2.58
CA LEU A 69 -9.70 5.84 -3.09
C LEU A 69 -10.10 5.55 -4.53
N LEU A 70 -11.31 5.93 -4.92
CA LEU A 70 -11.80 5.69 -6.28
C LEU A 70 -11.12 6.58 -7.30
N ASN A 71 -10.96 7.86 -6.98
CA ASN A 71 -10.31 8.84 -7.87
C ASN A 71 -8.82 9.00 -7.59
N ALA A 72 -8.29 8.31 -6.58
CA ALA A 72 -6.87 8.26 -6.23
C ALA A 72 -6.25 9.64 -5.96
N CYS A 73 -6.96 10.50 -5.26
CA CYS A 73 -6.50 11.85 -4.95
C CYS A 73 -7.03 12.36 -3.61
N PHE A 74 -6.35 13.36 -3.06
CA PHE A 74 -6.85 14.08 -1.88
C PHE A 74 -7.98 15.03 -2.26
N THR A 75 -8.91 15.20 -1.34
CA THR A 75 -10.03 16.13 -1.51
C THR A 75 -10.37 16.79 -0.17
N SER A 76 -10.70 18.07 -0.23
CA SER A 76 -11.08 18.83 0.96
C SER A 76 -12.50 18.52 1.44
N ILE A 77 -13.31 17.91 0.60
CA ILE A 77 -14.72 17.62 0.87
C ILE A 77 -14.91 16.10 0.83
N ARG A 78 -15.67 15.60 1.81
CA ARG A 78 -16.03 14.18 1.83
C ARG A 78 -16.75 13.80 0.54
N PRO A 79 -16.30 12.75 -0.18
CA PRO A 79 -16.98 12.30 -1.39
C PRO A 79 -18.44 11.96 -1.13
N GLN A 80 -19.34 12.46 -1.99
CA GLN A 80 -20.79 12.31 -1.83
C GLN A 80 -21.37 11.19 -2.70
N LEU A 81 -20.68 10.84 -3.80
CA LEU A 81 -21.22 9.92 -4.82
C LEU A 81 -20.85 8.47 -4.55
N HIS A 82 -19.91 8.20 -3.65
CA HIS A 82 -19.48 6.84 -3.31
C HIS A 82 -18.95 6.82 -1.88
N SER A 83 -18.70 5.60 -1.37
CA SER A 83 -18.19 5.37 -0.02
C SER A 83 -16.72 4.94 0.02
N SER A 84 -16.03 4.92 -1.14
CA SER A 84 -14.64 4.48 -1.26
C SER A 84 -13.68 5.62 -0.96
N TYR A 85 -13.62 6.05 0.29
CA TYR A 85 -12.73 7.10 0.76
C TYR A 85 -12.29 6.81 2.18
N ILE A 86 -11.21 7.46 2.61
CA ILE A 86 -10.73 7.40 3.99
C ILE A 86 -10.78 8.79 4.62
N ASN A 87 -10.93 8.83 5.94
CA ASN A 87 -11.07 10.07 6.70
C ASN A 87 -9.73 10.84 6.76
N PRO A 88 -9.74 12.11 7.20
CA PRO A 88 -8.51 12.91 7.24
C PRO A 88 -7.38 12.32 8.08
N GLU A 89 -7.68 11.63 9.16
CA GLU A 89 -6.66 11.00 9.99
C GLU A 89 -5.95 9.88 9.24
N GLU A 90 -6.72 9.02 8.57
CA GLU A 90 -6.18 7.94 7.76
C GLU A 90 -5.48 8.47 6.50
N ALA A 91 -5.98 9.54 5.91
CA ALA A 91 -5.35 10.19 4.76
C ALA A 91 -3.97 10.76 5.12
N ALA A 92 -3.83 11.36 6.29
CA ALA A 92 -2.53 11.84 6.79
C ALA A 92 -1.55 10.68 6.97
N ARG A 93 -2.04 9.54 7.44
CA ARG A 93 -1.21 8.33 7.60
C ARG A 93 -0.77 7.76 6.25
N LEU A 94 -1.65 7.78 5.26
CA LEU A 94 -1.30 7.37 3.90
C LEU A 94 -0.18 8.25 3.33
N ARG A 95 -0.26 9.56 3.55
CA ARG A 95 0.79 10.49 3.15
C ARG A 95 2.12 10.17 3.83
N GLN A 96 2.07 9.78 5.10
CA GLN A 96 3.25 9.36 5.85
C GLN A 96 3.90 8.11 5.22
N LEU A 97 3.09 7.14 4.80
CA LEU A 97 3.57 5.91 4.14
C LEU A 97 4.37 6.22 2.86
N MET A 98 3.99 7.25 2.13
CA MET A 98 4.69 7.63 0.92
C MET A 98 6.12 8.06 1.16
N ARG A 99 6.39 8.62 2.32
CA ARG A 99 7.72 9.09 2.69
C ARG A 99 8.63 7.97 3.15
N MET A 100 8.06 6.81 3.44
CA MET A 100 8.85 5.66 3.88
C MET A 100 9.57 5.02 2.69
N ASN A 101 10.80 4.60 2.93
CA ASN A 101 11.51 3.66 2.09
C ASN A 101 12.02 2.53 2.98
N TYR A 102 12.69 1.55 2.40
CA TYR A 102 13.19 0.42 3.19
C TYR A 102 14.20 0.83 4.26
N GLU A 103 15.02 1.84 3.95
CA GLU A 103 16.05 2.32 4.86
C GLU A 103 15.51 3.14 6.02
N THR A 104 14.39 3.85 5.81
CA THR A 104 13.83 4.77 6.81
C THR A 104 12.55 4.27 7.49
N MET A 105 11.95 3.19 7.02
CA MET A 105 10.66 2.73 7.52
C MET A 105 10.66 2.39 9.02
N HIS A 106 11.82 2.01 9.58
CA HIS A 106 11.96 1.74 11.01
C HIS A 106 11.79 2.98 11.88
N LEU A 107 11.92 4.18 11.29
CA LEU A 107 11.76 5.44 12.01
C LEU A 107 10.28 5.82 12.21
N PHE A 108 9.37 5.16 11.48
CA PHE A 108 7.96 5.48 11.54
C PHE A 108 7.25 4.49 12.48
N GLY A 109 7.00 4.95 13.70
CA GLY A 109 6.29 4.15 14.69
C GLY A 109 4.83 4.00 14.32
N MET A 110 4.39 2.76 14.13
CA MET A 110 2.99 2.42 13.89
C MET A 110 2.62 1.25 14.77
N SER A 111 1.42 1.30 15.35
CA SER A 111 0.88 0.17 16.10
C SER A 111 0.47 -0.96 15.15
N ARG A 112 0.26 -2.15 15.71
CA ARG A 112 -0.26 -3.29 14.93
C ARG A 112 -1.61 -2.96 14.29
N ALA A 113 -2.49 -2.29 15.06
CA ALA A 113 -3.80 -1.88 14.56
C ALA A 113 -3.67 -0.91 13.39
N GLU A 114 -2.77 0.06 13.47
CA GLU A 114 -2.51 1.02 12.40
C GLU A 114 -1.96 0.33 11.16
N ARG A 115 -1.00 -0.59 11.31
CA ARG A 115 -0.46 -1.35 10.19
C ARG A 115 -1.54 -2.20 9.50
N THR A 116 -2.35 -2.89 10.30
CA THR A 116 -3.45 -3.71 9.78
C THR A 116 -4.45 -2.86 9.01
N ARG A 117 -4.80 -1.69 9.55
CA ARG A 117 -5.72 -0.78 8.87
C ARG A 117 -5.14 -0.27 7.55
N CYS A 118 -3.85 0.10 7.53
CA CYS A 118 -3.17 0.52 6.31
C CYS A 118 -3.17 -0.59 5.26
N LEU A 119 -2.89 -1.84 5.65
CA LEU A 119 -2.93 -2.97 4.73
C LEU A 119 -4.32 -3.16 4.13
N THR A 120 -5.36 -3.02 4.94
CA THR A 120 -6.74 -3.12 4.48
C THR A 120 -7.06 -2.03 3.46
N ILE A 121 -6.67 -0.79 3.74
CA ILE A 121 -6.88 0.35 2.84
C ILE A 121 -6.15 0.11 1.51
N MET A 122 -4.91 -0.32 1.56
CA MET A 122 -4.14 -0.58 0.35
C MET A 122 -4.71 -1.73 -0.47
N ASN A 123 -5.19 -2.79 0.19
CA ASN A 123 -5.87 -3.88 -0.50
C ASN A 123 -7.15 -3.40 -1.18
N ASP A 124 -7.95 -2.58 -0.51
CA ASP A 124 -9.15 -2.00 -1.10
C ASP A 124 -8.82 -1.13 -2.31
N TYR A 125 -7.75 -0.33 -2.21
CA TYR A 125 -7.27 0.49 -3.30
C TYR A 125 -6.87 -0.35 -4.51
N TYR A 126 -6.10 -1.42 -4.31
CA TYR A 126 -5.71 -2.33 -5.39
C TYR A 126 -6.92 -2.99 -6.03
N ARG A 127 -7.92 -3.37 -5.24
CA ARG A 127 -9.14 -3.99 -5.77
C ARG A 127 -9.93 -3.03 -6.64
N LEU A 128 -9.94 -1.74 -6.31
CA LEU A 128 -10.62 -0.72 -7.10
C LEU A 128 -9.93 -0.45 -8.44
N HIS A 129 -8.60 -0.56 -8.48
CA HIS A 129 -7.81 -0.13 -9.62
C HIS A 129 -7.22 -1.25 -10.47
N LEU A 130 -7.19 -2.48 -9.97
CA LEU A 130 -6.80 -3.67 -10.73
C LEU A 130 -8.04 -4.51 -11.00
N PRO A 131 -8.48 -4.62 -12.27
CA PRO A 131 -9.57 -5.51 -12.62
C PRO A 131 -9.27 -6.95 -12.21
N ASP A 132 -10.27 -7.66 -11.72
CA ASP A 132 -10.16 -9.06 -11.30
C ASP A 132 -9.18 -9.33 -10.17
N PHE A 133 -8.83 -8.29 -9.38
CA PHE A 133 -8.00 -8.46 -8.20
C PHE A 133 -8.88 -8.92 -7.02
N PRO A 134 -8.87 -10.21 -6.69
CA PRO A 134 -9.72 -10.73 -5.61
C PRO A 134 -9.16 -10.37 -4.24
N ALA A 135 -9.99 -10.48 -3.22
CA ALA A 135 -9.53 -10.35 -1.84
C ALA A 135 -8.47 -11.43 -1.55
N LEU A 136 -7.36 -11.02 -0.94
CA LEU A 136 -6.28 -11.93 -0.60
C LEU A 136 -6.60 -12.67 0.69
N LYS A 137 -6.64 -13.98 0.64
CA LYS A 137 -6.86 -14.82 1.83
C LYS A 137 -5.73 -14.65 2.85
N SER A 138 -4.52 -14.50 2.36
CA SER A 138 -3.34 -14.30 3.21
C SER A 138 -3.36 -12.98 3.99
N LEU A 139 -4.20 -12.02 3.60
CA LEU A 139 -4.36 -10.78 4.35
C LEU A 139 -4.90 -11.05 5.77
N GLU A 140 -5.85 -11.97 5.91
CA GLU A 140 -6.38 -12.33 7.22
C GLU A 140 -5.30 -12.96 8.11
N VAL A 141 -4.49 -13.86 7.54
CA VAL A 141 -3.35 -14.46 8.26
C VAL A 141 -2.35 -13.38 8.67
N LEU A 142 -2.08 -12.43 7.77
CA LEU A 142 -1.15 -11.35 8.06
C LEU A 142 -1.65 -10.44 9.19
N LYS A 143 -2.95 -10.17 9.22
CA LYS A 143 -3.56 -9.43 10.33
C LYS A 143 -3.36 -10.14 11.67
N GLU A 144 -3.57 -11.45 11.68
CA GLU A 144 -3.36 -12.26 12.89
C GLU A 144 -1.92 -12.20 13.38
N LEU A 145 -0.95 -12.15 12.47
CA LEU A 145 0.46 -12.04 12.82
C LEU A 145 0.81 -10.69 13.45
N PHE A 146 0.09 -9.64 13.09
CA PHE A 146 0.31 -8.30 13.64
C PHE A 146 -0.53 -8.02 14.91
N ASP A 147 -1.52 -8.83 15.15
CA ASP A 147 -2.33 -8.77 16.35
C ASP A 147 -1.71 -9.64 17.46
#